data_af2a515898243a8f88e832842b74aff4
#
_entry.id   af2a515898243a8f88e832842b74aff4
#
_cell.length_a   1.000
_cell.length_b   1.000
_cell.length_c   1.000
_cell.angle_alpha   90.00
_cell.angle_beta   90.00
_cell.angle_gamma   90.00
#
_symmetry.space_group_name_H-M   'P 1'
#
loop_
_entity.id
_entity.type
_entity.pdbx_description
1 polymer ?
#
loop_
_entity_poly.entity_id
_entity_poly.type
_entity_poly.pdbx_seq_one_letter_code
_entity_poly.pdbx_strand_id
1 'polypeptide(L)'
;LNKEELQYNGSVVIPGHVKEGFYQLRAYTKTIAEQTQPAIFIYPVYITSDAGKMKREVSVTAKEPVYKFYVEGDDLINGVSCAVVFAATDKNGAPLQVSGSVKDNFGNEVVKFTGNGIGKFVFEPYSKDRTYKVFIKTNNTAEQTYPLPAIKTGAFQLSLQKQTADELVFRVALGDSAYNKKASSYLLGVAGGKVCFASSGSAMYMVNVPVNTLPHGVVDFYL
;
A
#
# COMPACT_ATOMS: atom_id res chain seq x y z
N LEU A 1 -12.16 29.15 2.27
CA LEU A 1 -11.77 28.80 3.65
C LEU A 1 -10.53 27.92 3.56
N ASN A 2 -9.35 28.51 3.88
CA ASN A 2 -8.11 27.76 4.06
C ASN A 2 -8.39 26.72 5.17
N LYS A 3 -8.50 25.46 4.81
CA LYS A 3 -8.34 24.38 5.79
C LYS A 3 -6.85 24.34 6.12
N GLU A 4 -6.45 24.97 7.22
CA GLU A 4 -5.17 24.68 7.84
C GLU A 4 -5.13 23.15 8.04
N GLU A 5 -4.09 22.50 7.53
CA GLU A 5 -3.78 21.14 7.91
C GLU A 5 -3.67 21.14 9.44
N LEU A 6 -4.61 20.48 10.11
CA LEU A 6 -4.58 20.32 11.56
C LEU A 6 -3.40 19.41 11.90
N GLN A 7 -2.22 20.01 12.05
CA GLN A 7 -1.06 19.33 12.60
C GLN A 7 -1.21 19.27 14.12
N TYR A 8 -1.41 18.07 14.63
CA TYR A 8 -1.36 17.82 16.06
C TYR A 8 0.07 17.48 16.46
N ASN A 9 0.70 18.35 17.25
CA ASN A 9 1.99 18.09 17.86
C ASN A 9 1.78 17.57 19.27
N GLY A 10 2.47 16.48 19.62
CA GLY A 10 2.43 15.89 20.94
C GLY A 10 3.82 15.47 21.39
N SER A 11 4.02 15.39 22.69
CA SER A 11 5.23 14.84 23.30
C SER A 11 4.86 13.72 24.27
N VAL A 12 5.70 12.69 24.30
CA VAL A 12 5.59 11.59 25.25
C VAL A 12 6.84 11.56 26.11
N VAL A 13 6.67 11.65 27.42
CA VAL A 13 7.76 11.49 28.38
C VAL A 13 7.99 10.00 28.60
N ILE A 14 9.21 9.52 28.32
CA ILE A 14 9.59 8.14 28.54
C ILE A 14 9.92 7.98 30.05
N PRO A 15 9.20 7.11 30.78
CA PRO A 15 9.48 6.88 32.20
C PRO A 15 10.89 6.31 32.41
N GLY A 16 11.61 6.75 33.46
CA GLY A 16 12.99 6.35 33.72
C GLY A 16 13.21 4.86 34.02
N HIS A 17 12.15 4.09 34.21
CA HIS A 17 12.24 2.63 34.41
C HIS A 17 12.15 1.84 33.09
N VAL A 18 11.95 2.50 31.94
CA VAL A 18 11.92 1.84 30.64
C VAL A 18 13.33 1.36 30.31
N LYS A 19 13.46 0.07 30.03
CA LYS A 19 14.75 -0.56 29.70
C LYS A 19 15.20 -0.17 28.31
N GLU A 20 16.51 -0.21 28.09
CA GLU A 20 17.09 -0.09 26.76
C GLU A 20 16.56 -1.18 25.82
N GLY A 21 16.18 -0.80 24.58
CA GLY A 21 15.68 -1.76 23.61
C GLY A 21 14.79 -1.15 22.51
N PHE A 22 14.28 -2.03 21.68
CA PHE A 22 13.35 -1.67 20.61
C PHE A 22 11.92 -1.63 21.14
N TYR A 23 11.25 -0.55 20.82
CA TYR A 23 9.85 -0.30 21.15
C TYR A 23 9.08 0.11 19.91
N GLN A 24 7.78 0.07 19.98
CA GLN A 24 6.89 0.60 18.96
C GLN A 24 6.10 1.78 19.54
N LEU A 25 6.27 2.96 18.93
CA LEU A 25 5.35 4.06 19.16
C LEU A 25 4.08 3.78 18.36
N ARG A 26 2.93 3.74 19.02
CA ARG A 26 1.63 3.60 18.37
C ARG A 26 0.81 4.85 18.60
N ALA A 27 0.34 5.47 17.51
CA ALA A 27 -0.52 6.62 17.57
C ALA A 27 -1.88 6.29 16.93
N TYR A 28 -2.95 6.53 17.65
CA TYR A 28 -4.33 6.30 17.21
C TYR A 28 -5.29 7.18 17.99
N THR A 29 -6.44 7.48 17.39
CA THR A 29 -7.56 8.12 18.11
C THR A 29 -8.45 7.04 18.71
N LYS A 30 -9.23 7.41 19.75
CA LYS A 30 -10.21 6.51 20.37
C LYS A 30 -11.17 5.94 19.31
N THR A 31 -11.65 6.79 18.41
CA THR A 31 -12.57 6.40 17.34
C THR A 31 -11.95 5.38 16.38
N ILE A 32 -10.66 5.52 16.05
CA ILE A 32 -9.94 4.55 15.20
C ILE A 32 -9.73 3.22 15.95
N ALA A 33 -9.38 3.27 17.25
CA ALA A 33 -9.15 2.07 18.05
C ALA A 33 -10.42 1.20 18.24
N GLU A 34 -11.60 1.80 18.15
CA GLU A 34 -12.90 1.12 18.27
C GLU A 34 -13.38 0.49 16.94
N GLN A 35 -12.67 0.69 15.84
CA GLN A 35 -13.01 0.09 14.54
C GLN A 35 -12.61 -1.39 14.47
N THR A 36 -13.33 -2.16 13.67
CA THR A 36 -13.07 -3.59 13.45
C THR A 36 -11.69 -3.85 12.84
N GLN A 37 -11.19 -2.90 12.04
CA GLN A 37 -9.82 -2.89 11.48
C GLN A 37 -9.20 -1.50 11.70
N PRO A 38 -8.58 -1.26 12.87
CA PRO A 38 -8.06 0.06 13.19
C PRO A 38 -6.81 0.39 12.37
N ALA A 39 -6.82 1.52 11.67
CA ALA A 39 -5.64 2.09 11.04
C ALA A 39 -4.76 2.78 12.11
N ILE A 40 -3.84 2.03 12.70
CA ILE A 40 -2.93 2.51 13.75
C ILE A 40 -1.60 2.92 13.13
N PHE A 41 -1.14 4.16 13.38
CA PHE A 41 0.22 4.54 13.07
C PHE A 41 1.20 3.81 13.98
N ILE A 42 2.20 3.14 13.42
CA ILE A 42 3.24 2.41 14.15
C ILE A 42 4.60 2.92 13.68
N TYR A 43 5.41 3.38 14.64
CA TYR A 43 6.77 3.82 14.38
C TYR A 43 7.76 3.10 15.31
N PRO A 44 8.80 2.44 14.77
CA PRO A 44 9.81 1.77 15.59
C PRO A 44 10.73 2.82 16.25
N VAL A 45 10.97 2.68 17.55
CA VAL A 45 11.83 3.55 18.36
C VAL A 45 12.84 2.69 19.11
N TYR A 46 14.11 3.08 19.09
CA TYR A 46 15.10 2.50 19.97
C TYR A 46 15.35 3.43 21.16
N ILE A 47 15.18 2.93 22.37
CA ILE A 47 15.47 3.65 23.62
C ILE A 47 16.84 3.20 24.12
N THR A 48 17.73 4.16 24.37
CA THR A 48 19.05 3.94 24.95
C THR A 48 19.20 4.71 26.27
N SER A 49 19.86 4.11 27.24
CA SER A 49 20.13 4.72 28.54
C SER A 49 21.30 5.71 28.52
N ASP A 50 22.10 5.73 27.46
CA ASP A 50 23.33 6.52 27.37
C ASP A 50 23.28 7.49 26.18
N ALA A 51 22.92 8.75 26.45
CA ALA A 51 22.82 9.81 25.46
C ALA A 51 24.17 10.19 24.80
N GLY A 52 25.30 9.69 25.32
CA GLY A 52 26.64 10.03 24.86
C GLY A 52 27.31 8.98 23.96
N LYS A 53 26.76 7.79 23.89
CA LYS A 53 27.35 6.68 23.11
C LYS A 53 26.42 6.16 22.03
N MET A 54 25.96 7.04 21.19
CA MET A 54 25.47 6.60 19.88
C MET A 54 26.67 6.13 19.04
N LYS A 55 27.36 5.11 19.49
CA LYS A 55 28.01 4.20 18.57
C LYS A 55 26.90 3.49 17.84
N ARG A 56 26.62 3.98 16.67
CA ARG A 56 25.81 3.32 15.64
C ARG A 56 26.57 2.09 15.14
N GLU A 57 26.94 1.22 16.07
CA GLU A 57 27.15 -0.17 15.76
C GLU A 57 25.76 -0.79 15.66
N VAL A 58 25.05 -0.41 14.61
CA VAL A 58 24.19 -1.38 13.98
C VAL A 58 25.11 -2.51 13.60
N SER A 59 25.26 -3.50 14.47
CA SER A 59 25.82 -4.78 14.06
C SER A 59 24.89 -5.25 12.95
N VAL A 60 25.31 -5.04 11.72
CA VAL A 60 24.68 -5.56 10.52
C VAL A 60 25.04 -7.06 10.48
N THR A 61 24.57 -7.80 11.47
CA THR A 61 24.24 -9.19 11.21
C THR A 61 23.11 -9.06 10.18
N ALA A 62 23.39 -9.51 8.97
CA ALA A 62 22.47 -9.47 7.84
C ALA A 62 21.13 -10.06 8.29
N LYS A 63 20.25 -9.19 8.74
CA LYS A 63 18.93 -9.58 9.23
C LYS A 63 18.11 -9.73 7.97
N GLU A 64 17.58 -10.93 7.75
CA GLU A 64 16.82 -11.23 6.56
C GLU A 64 15.75 -10.15 6.34
N PRO A 65 15.78 -9.50 5.17
CA PRO A 65 14.78 -8.48 4.85
C PRO A 65 13.40 -9.11 4.75
N VAL A 66 12.38 -8.35 5.16
CA VAL A 66 10.98 -8.72 5.01
C VAL A 66 10.39 -7.86 3.89
N TYR A 67 9.92 -8.53 2.84
CA TYR A 67 9.26 -7.88 1.72
C TYR A 67 7.79 -8.28 1.67
N LYS A 68 6.92 -7.30 1.43
CA LYS A 68 5.49 -7.50 1.20
C LYS A 68 5.07 -6.74 -0.04
N PHE A 69 4.17 -7.32 -0.82
CA PHE A 69 3.65 -6.73 -2.05
C PHE A 69 2.13 -6.71 -1.99
N TYR A 70 1.56 -5.57 -2.34
CA TYR A 70 0.11 -5.32 -2.33
C TYR A 70 -0.29 -4.81 -3.70
N VAL A 71 -1.08 -5.59 -4.40
CA VAL A 71 -1.62 -5.23 -5.71
C VAL A 71 -2.84 -4.34 -5.50
N GLU A 72 -2.91 -3.19 -6.16
CA GLU A 72 -4.07 -2.32 -6.11
C GLU A 72 -5.30 -3.04 -6.69
N GLY A 73 -6.36 -3.18 -5.86
CA GLY A 73 -7.54 -3.97 -6.22
C GLY A 73 -7.38 -5.47 -6.07
N ASP A 74 -6.33 -5.93 -5.35
CA ASP A 74 -6.01 -7.31 -4.98
C ASP A 74 -5.62 -8.23 -6.14
N ASP A 75 -5.99 -7.94 -7.38
CA ASP A 75 -5.78 -8.80 -8.53
C ASP A 75 -5.00 -8.11 -9.66
N LEU A 76 -4.24 -8.90 -10.40
CA LEU A 76 -3.71 -8.51 -11.70
C LEU A 76 -4.76 -8.81 -12.78
N ILE A 77 -5.19 -7.78 -13.49
CA ILE A 77 -6.20 -7.92 -14.54
C ILE A 77 -5.56 -7.77 -15.91
N ASN A 78 -5.82 -8.73 -16.81
CA ASN A 78 -5.27 -8.72 -18.15
C ASN A 78 -5.57 -7.42 -18.93
N GLY A 79 -4.52 -6.76 -19.42
CA GLY A 79 -4.63 -5.52 -20.17
C GLY A 79 -5.08 -4.30 -19.36
N VAL A 80 -5.00 -4.37 -18.02
CA VAL A 80 -5.31 -3.23 -17.15
C VAL A 80 -4.07 -2.84 -16.34
N SER A 81 -3.62 -1.61 -16.53
CA SER A 81 -2.49 -1.08 -15.76
C SER A 81 -2.83 -1.03 -14.28
N CYS A 82 -2.00 -1.63 -13.44
CA CYS A 82 -2.17 -1.67 -12.00
C CYS A 82 -0.92 -1.17 -11.26
N ALA A 83 -1.14 -0.63 -10.07
CA ALA A 83 -0.07 -0.30 -9.14
C ALA A 83 0.16 -1.46 -8.17
N VAL A 84 1.43 -1.71 -7.86
CA VAL A 84 1.84 -2.62 -6.81
C VAL A 84 2.63 -1.83 -5.80
N VAL A 85 2.12 -1.72 -4.58
CA VAL A 85 2.82 -1.13 -3.45
C VAL A 85 3.67 -2.21 -2.80
N PHE A 86 4.90 -1.88 -2.45
CA PHE A 86 5.74 -2.78 -1.68
C PHE A 86 6.18 -2.14 -0.35
N ALA A 87 6.37 -2.99 0.65
CA ALA A 87 7.02 -2.65 1.90
C ALA A 87 8.29 -3.50 2.05
N ALA A 88 9.39 -2.84 2.36
CA ALA A 88 10.70 -3.45 2.54
C ALA A 88 11.30 -3.03 3.88
N THR A 89 11.34 -3.93 4.83
CA THR A 89 11.85 -3.66 6.18
C THR A 89 12.85 -4.73 6.62
N ASP A 90 13.69 -4.37 7.58
CA ASP A 90 14.43 -5.37 8.33
C ASP A 90 13.45 -6.10 9.30
N LYS A 91 13.95 -7.12 9.98
CA LYS A 91 13.17 -7.90 10.97
C LYS A 91 12.65 -7.07 12.15
N ASN A 92 13.19 -5.88 12.38
CA ASN A 92 12.73 -4.97 13.45
C ASN A 92 11.77 -3.91 12.95
N GLY A 93 11.42 -3.94 11.64
CA GLY A 93 10.54 -2.97 11.02
C GLY A 93 11.23 -1.69 10.52
N ALA A 94 12.58 -1.62 10.58
CA ALA A 94 13.29 -0.46 10.03
C ALA A 94 13.27 -0.49 8.49
N PRO A 95 13.06 0.67 7.82
CA PRO A 95 12.99 0.73 6.38
C PRO A 95 14.32 0.36 5.71
N LEU A 96 14.24 -0.35 4.59
CA LEU A 96 15.38 -0.76 3.79
C LEU A 96 15.38 -0.08 2.42
N GLN A 97 16.56 0.39 2.01
CA GLN A 97 16.77 0.83 0.63
C GLN A 97 16.84 -0.39 -0.28
N VAL A 98 15.98 -0.42 -1.29
CA VAL A 98 15.86 -1.54 -2.21
C VAL A 98 15.86 -1.10 -3.67
N SER A 99 16.27 -2.02 -4.51
CA SER A 99 16.09 -1.96 -5.97
C SER A 99 15.56 -3.30 -6.46
N GLY A 100 14.76 -3.26 -7.51
CA GLY A 100 14.20 -4.48 -8.08
C GLY A 100 13.63 -4.28 -9.47
N SER A 101 13.16 -5.38 -10.01
CA SER A 101 12.44 -5.41 -11.28
C SER A 101 11.32 -6.46 -11.25
N VAL A 102 10.37 -6.31 -12.14
CA VAL A 102 9.37 -7.35 -12.43
C VAL A 102 9.72 -7.98 -13.75
N LYS A 103 9.72 -9.32 -13.78
CA LYS A 103 9.94 -10.09 -15.01
C LYS A 103 8.81 -11.07 -15.22
N ASP A 104 8.51 -11.34 -16.50
CA ASP A 104 7.59 -12.39 -16.87
C ASP A 104 8.26 -13.77 -16.87
N ASN A 105 7.49 -14.83 -17.10
CA ASN A 105 7.99 -16.22 -17.18
C ASN A 105 8.90 -16.48 -18.38
N PHE A 106 9.01 -15.54 -19.34
CA PHE A 106 9.96 -15.61 -20.47
C PHE A 106 11.25 -14.86 -20.17
N GLY A 107 11.38 -14.23 -18.99
CA GLY A 107 12.55 -13.47 -18.58
C GLY A 107 12.55 -12.01 -19.04
N ASN A 108 11.49 -11.55 -19.70
CA ASN A 108 11.40 -10.15 -20.12
C ASN A 108 11.16 -9.26 -18.89
N GLU A 109 11.98 -8.22 -18.75
CA GLU A 109 11.82 -7.22 -17.71
C GLU A 109 10.74 -6.21 -18.15
N VAL A 110 9.68 -6.08 -17.31
CA VAL A 110 8.52 -5.23 -17.62
C VAL A 110 8.56 -3.89 -16.89
N VAL A 111 9.17 -3.84 -15.70
CA VAL A 111 9.36 -2.60 -14.96
C VAL A 111 10.53 -2.72 -13.98
N LYS A 112 11.24 -1.60 -13.75
CA LYS A 112 12.23 -1.42 -12.68
C LYS A 112 11.68 -0.50 -11.60
N PHE A 113 12.13 -0.71 -10.37
CA PHE A 113 11.74 0.14 -9.26
C PHE A 113 12.87 0.27 -8.22
N THR A 114 12.78 1.34 -7.45
CA THR A 114 13.61 1.57 -6.26
C THR A 114 12.73 2.15 -5.16
N GLY A 115 13.16 2.03 -3.91
CA GLY A 115 12.44 2.64 -2.80
C GLY A 115 13.18 2.51 -1.49
N ASN A 116 12.69 3.24 -0.49
CA ASN A 116 13.21 3.19 0.88
C ASN A 116 12.05 2.90 1.84
N GLY A 117 11.98 1.68 2.33
CA GLY A 117 10.90 1.19 3.20
C GLY A 117 9.61 0.91 2.47
N ILE A 118 9.01 1.92 1.88
CA ILE A 118 7.78 1.81 1.08
C ILE A 118 8.02 2.41 -0.30
N GLY A 119 7.46 1.76 -1.31
CA GLY A 119 7.50 2.25 -2.68
C GLY A 119 6.38 1.66 -3.50
N LYS A 120 6.29 2.09 -4.75
CA LYS A 120 5.34 1.51 -5.68
C LYS A 120 5.92 1.44 -7.09
N PHE A 121 5.45 0.49 -7.85
CA PHE A 121 5.65 0.41 -9.29
C PHE A 121 4.33 0.15 -10.00
N VAL A 122 4.27 0.50 -11.28
CA VAL A 122 3.07 0.34 -12.10
C VAL A 122 3.45 -0.43 -13.35
N PHE A 123 2.65 -1.40 -13.72
CA PHE A 123 2.81 -2.13 -14.99
C PHE A 123 1.45 -2.64 -15.48
N GLU A 124 1.40 -3.02 -16.73
CA GLU A 124 0.22 -3.60 -17.35
C GLU A 124 0.48 -5.09 -17.64
N PRO A 125 -0.21 -6.01 -16.95
CA PRO A 125 -0.06 -7.42 -17.19
C PRO A 125 -0.69 -7.80 -18.53
N TYR A 126 0.06 -8.53 -19.35
CA TYR A 126 -0.35 -8.96 -20.67
C TYR A 126 -0.45 -10.46 -20.74
N SER A 127 -1.55 -10.96 -21.31
CA SER A 127 -1.84 -12.37 -21.56
C SER A 127 -2.01 -13.23 -20.29
N LYS A 128 -3.10 -13.97 -20.27
CA LYS A 128 -3.42 -14.94 -19.21
C LYS A 128 -2.37 -16.05 -19.01
N ASP A 129 -1.54 -16.30 -20.04
CA ASP A 129 -0.52 -17.34 -20.01
C ASP A 129 0.83 -16.85 -19.47
N ARG A 130 0.90 -15.57 -19.06
CA ARG A 130 2.08 -15.00 -18.39
C ARG A 130 1.92 -15.04 -16.89
N THR A 131 3.02 -15.31 -16.23
CA THR A 131 3.18 -15.12 -14.79
C THR A 131 4.28 -14.10 -14.53
N TYR A 132 4.16 -13.35 -13.46
CA TYR A 132 5.12 -12.32 -13.11
C TYR A 132 5.76 -12.60 -11.77
N LYS A 133 7.04 -12.27 -11.67
CA LYS A 133 7.81 -12.35 -10.44
C LYS A 133 8.52 -11.03 -10.18
N VAL A 134 8.54 -10.63 -8.93
CA VAL A 134 9.35 -9.51 -8.45
C VAL A 134 10.72 -10.04 -8.06
N PHE A 135 11.76 -9.42 -8.59
CA PHE A 135 13.15 -9.61 -8.22
C PHE A 135 13.57 -8.39 -7.41
N ILE A 136 13.98 -8.55 -6.17
CA ILE A 136 14.26 -7.45 -5.25
C ILE A 136 15.50 -7.74 -4.42
N LYS A 137 16.29 -6.71 -4.18
CA LYS A 137 17.49 -6.76 -3.34
C LYS A 137 17.72 -5.46 -2.58
N THR A 138 18.43 -5.57 -1.47
CA THR A 138 19.10 -4.44 -0.84
C THR A 138 20.54 -4.35 -1.36
N ASN A 139 21.26 -3.28 -1.00
CA ASN A 139 22.68 -3.15 -1.38
C ASN A 139 23.58 -4.27 -0.82
N ASN A 140 23.15 -4.95 0.24
CA ASN A 140 23.95 -5.90 1.03
C ASN A 140 23.40 -7.33 1.01
N THR A 141 22.37 -7.63 0.19
CA THR A 141 21.76 -8.96 0.14
C THR A 141 21.71 -9.50 -1.27
N ALA A 142 21.67 -10.83 -1.39
CA ALA A 142 21.35 -11.49 -2.64
C ALA A 142 19.94 -11.11 -3.10
N GLU A 143 19.73 -11.14 -4.42
CA GLU A 143 18.42 -10.93 -5.02
C GLU A 143 17.44 -12.02 -4.55
N GLN A 144 16.28 -11.60 -4.10
CA GLN A 144 15.18 -12.48 -3.71
C GLN A 144 14.05 -12.38 -4.73
N THR A 145 13.30 -13.46 -4.87
CA THR A 145 12.24 -13.57 -5.87
C THR A 145 10.90 -13.85 -5.21
N TYR A 146 9.88 -13.09 -5.59
CA TYR A 146 8.51 -13.21 -5.09
C TYR A 146 7.53 -13.34 -6.25
N PRO A 147 6.61 -14.31 -6.23
CA PRO A 147 5.56 -14.39 -7.23
C PRO A 147 4.55 -13.26 -7.01
N LEU A 148 4.04 -12.69 -8.10
CA LEU A 148 2.84 -11.87 -8.09
C LEU A 148 1.61 -12.76 -8.30
N PRO A 149 0.39 -12.30 -7.95
CA PRO A 149 -0.84 -13.02 -8.20
C PRO A 149 -1.00 -13.44 -9.67
N ALA A 150 -1.78 -14.48 -9.90
CA ALA A 150 -2.16 -14.88 -11.26
C ALA A 150 -3.02 -13.80 -11.94
N ILE A 151 -2.87 -13.68 -13.24
CA ILE A 151 -3.66 -12.74 -14.04
C ILE A 151 -5.10 -13.26 -14.16
N LYS A 152 -6.06 -12.41 -13.83
CA LYS A 152 -7.48 -12.65 -14.09
C LYS A 152 -7.91 -12.05 -15.42
N THR A 153 -8.83 -12.72 -16.09
CA THR A 153 -9.47 -12.25 -17.31
C THR A 153 -10.95 -11.95 -17.02
N GLY A 154 -11.53 -11.00 -17.72
CA GLY A 154 -12.97 -10.67 -17.58
C GLY A 154 -13.35 -10.15 -16.18
N ALA A 155 -12.41 -9.62 -15.43
CA ALA A 155 -12.63 -9.06 -14.10
C ALA A 155 -12.46 -7.54 -14.12
N PHE A 156 -13.07 -6.88 -13.14
CA PHE A 156 -12.94 -5.44 -12.93
C PHE A 156 -11.78 -5.13 -11.98
N GLN A 157 -11.13 -3.99 -12.21
CA GLN A 157 -10.15 -3.40 -11.30
C GLN A 157 -10.60 -2.03 -10.85
N LEU A 158 -10.43 -1.77 -9.56
CA LEU A 158 -10.57 -0.45 -8.95
C LEU A 158 -9.19 0.16 -8.74
N SER A 159 -9.01 1.39 -9.17
CA SER A 159 -7.78 2.14 -8.91
C SER A 159 -8.05 3.59 -8.55
N LEU A 160 -7.32 4.10 -7.54
CA LEU A 160 -7.39 5.51 -7.14
C LEU A 160 -6.47 6.33 -8.04
N GLN A 161 -7.06 7.20 -8.86
CA GLN A 161 -6.33 8.04 -9.83
C GLN A 161 -5.92 9.39 -9.25
N LYS A 162 -6.77 9.97 -8.40
CA LYS A 162 -6.55 11.28 -7.80
C LYS A 162 -7.13 11.33 -6.40
N GLN A 163 -6.40 11.98 -5.51
CA GLN A 163 -6.85 12.31 -4.16
C GLN A 163 -6.50 13.75 -3.86
N THR A 164 -7.50 14.53 -3.47
CA THR A 164 -7.36 15.90 -2.98
C THR A 164 -8.13 16.06 -1.67
N ALA A 165 -8.08 17.24 -1.08
CA ALA A 165 -8.90 17.55 0.09
C ALA A 165 -10.43 17.49 -0.20
N ASP A 166 -10.82 17.69 -1.46
CA ASP A 166 -12.22 17.85 -1.84
C ASP A 166 -12.80 16.63 -2.57
N GLU A 167 -11.96 15.83 -3.25
CA GLU A 167 -12.43 14.71 -4.07
C GLU A 167 -11.46 13.52 -4.09
N LEU A 168 -12.03 12.33 -4.25
CA LEU A 168 -11.34 11.12 -4.68
C LEU A 168 -11.82 10.78 -6.09
N VAL A 169 -10.92 10.45 -6.99
CA VAL A 169 -11.26 10.02 -8.34
C VAL A 169 -10.81 8.58 -8.52
N PHE A 170 -11.78 7.70 -8.66
CA PHE A 170 -11.54 6.30 -8.95
C PHE A 170 -11.71 6.01 -10.43
N ARG A 171 -10.88 5.11 -10.93
CA ARG A 171 -11.06 4.45 -12.23
C ARG A 171 -11.47 3.01 -11.98
N VAL A 172 -12.56 2.62 -12.63
CA VAL A 172 -12.99 1.23 -12.75
C VAL A 172 -12.69 0.78 -14.18
N ALA A 173 -12.03 -0.36 -14.32
CA ALA A 173 -11.65 -0.89 -15.63
C ALA A 173 -11.90 -2.39 -15.69
N LEU A 174 -12.57 -2.84 -16.75
CA LEU A 174 -12.76 -4.25 -17.07
C LEU A 174 -11.58 -4.73 -17.95
N GLY A 175 -10.89 -5.77 -17.51
CA GLY A 175 -9.93 -6.46 -18.35
C GLY A 175 -10.62 -7.21 -19.48
N ASP A 176 -9.96 -7.27 -20.65
CA ASP A 176 -10.51 -7.86 -21.87
C ASP A 176 -11.85 -7.23 -22.29
N SER A 177 -11.98 -5.92 -22.06
CA SER A 177 -13.22 -5.14 -22.33
C SER A 177 -13.73 -5.26 -23.79
N ALA A 178 -12.89 -5.73 -24.71
CA ALA A 178 -13.28 -6.00 -26.08
C ALA A 178 -14.40 -7.05 -26.19
N TYR A 179 -14.48 -7.96 -25.23
CA TYR A 179 -15.42 -9.09 -25.26
C TYR A 179 -16.72 -8.86 -24.51
N ASN A 180 -16.77 -7.91 -23.55
CA ASN A 180 -17.99 -7.69 -22.74
C ASN A 180 -18.25 -6.23 -22.40
N LYS A 181 -18.49 -5.42 -23.40
CA LYS A 181 -18.83 -3.98 -23.24
C LYS A 181 -20.12 -3.72 -22.44
N LYS A 182 -20.94 -4.75 -22.19
CA LYS A 182 -22.21 -4.64 -21.44
C LYS A 182 -22.05 -4.99 -19.97
N ALA A 183 -20.89 -5.52 -19.56
CA ALA A 183 -20.66 -5.82 -18.15
C ALA A 183 -20.67 -4.52 -17.33
N SER A 184 -21.44 -4.52 -16.27
CA SER A 184 -21.54 -3.39 -15.33
C SER A 184 -21.04 -3.79 -13.95
N SER A 185 -20.60 -2.82 -13.19
CA SER A 185 -20.18 -2.97 -11.81
C SER A 185 -20.70 -1.86 -10.94
N TYR A 186 -20.68 -2.07 -9.63
CA TYR A 186 -21.08 -1.10 -8.62
C TYR A 186 -19.89 -0.79 -7.73
N LEU A 187 -19.57 0.50 -7.59
CA LEU A 187 -18.60 0.97 -6.60
C LEU A 187 -19.36 1.37 -5.34
N LEU A 188 -19.03 0.73 -4.22
CA LEU A 188 -19.62 1.00 -2.91
C LEU A 188 -18.57 1.56 -1.98
N GLY A 189 -18.89 2.66 -1.27
CA GLY A 189 -18.12 3.15 -0.13
C GLY A 189 -18.82 2.73 1.16
N VAL A 190 -18.09 2.09 2.07
CA VAL A 190 -18.63 1.54 3.33
C VAL A 190 -17.86 2.14 4.51
N ALA A 191 -18.56 2.70 5.46
CA ALA A 191 -18.02 3.21 6.70
C ALA A 191 -18.78 2.63 7.91
N GLY A 192 -18.05 2.03 8.86
CA GLY A 192 -18.66 1.42 10.06
C GLY A 192 -19.75 0.39 9.72
N GLY A 193 -19.56 -0.38 8.63
CA GLY A 193 -20.50 -1.41 8.17
C GLY A 193 -21.74 -0.86 7.45
N LYS A 194 -21.80 0.44 7.14
CA LYS A 194 -22.91 1.07 6.43
C LYS A 194 -22.45 1.64 5.10
N VAL A 195 -23.25 1.44 4.04
CA VAL A 195 -22.98 2.05 2.74
C VAL A 195 -23.22 3.57 2.84
N CYS A 196 -22.17 4.34 2.54
CA CYS A 196 -22.21 5.81 2.54
C CYS A 196 -22.03 6.40 1.15
N PHE A 197 -21.62 5.60 0.17
CA PHE A 197 -21.50 5.99 -1.23
C PHE A 197 -21.84 4.81 -2.14
N ALA A 198 -22.48 5.09 -3.27
CA ALA A 198 -22.73 4.10 -4.32
C ALA A 198 -22.70 4.75 -5.70
N SER A 199 -22.08 4.08 -6.65
CA SER A 199 -22.07 4.46 -8.06
C SER A 199 -22.05 3.21 -8.93
N SER A 200 -22.41 3.34 -10.20
CA SER A 200 -22.35 2.22 -11.15
C SER A 200 -21.90 2.70 -12.53
N GLY A 201 -21.37 1.78 -13.30
CA GLY A 201 -20.97 2.03 -14.67
C GLY A 201 -20.69 0.74 -15.44
N SER A 202 -20.37 0.87 -16.72
CA SER A 202 -20.11 -0.26 -17.61
C SER A 202 -18.70 -0.23 -18.17
N ALA A 203 -18.08 -1.39 -18.25
CA ALA A 203 -16.76 -1.63 -18.83
C ALA A 203 -15.64 -0.77 -18.18
N MET A 204 -15.49 0.48 -18.62
CA MET A 204 -14.49 1.41 -18.07
C MET A 204 -15.17 2.74 -17.77
N TYR A 205 -15.03 3.23 -16.54
CA TYR A 205 -15.58 4.52 -16.13
C TYR A 205 -14.78 5.15 -14.99
N MET A 206 -14.97 6.45 -14.84
CA MET A 206 -14.41 7.24 -13.75
C MET A 206 -15.51 7.61 -12.76
N VAL A 207 -15.18 7.62 -11.48
CA VAL A 207 -16.09 7.99 -10.41
C VAL A 207 -15.45 9.08 -9.57
N ASN A 208 -16.09 10.23 -9.49
CA ASN A 208 -15.72 11.30 -8.59
C ASN A 208 -16.51 11.16 -7.29
N VAL A 209 -15.80 11.05 -6.19
CA VAL A 209 -16.39 10.96 -4.85
C VAL A 209 -16.05 12.24 -4.09
N PRO A 210 -17.02 13.11 -3.82
CA PRO A 210 -16.78 14.32 -3.03
C PRO A 210 -16.47 13.94 -1.57
N VAL A 211 -15.31 14.37 -1.05
CA VAL A 211 -14.87 14.00 0.31
C VAL A 211 -15.80 14.54 1.39
N ASN A 212 -16.43 15.69 1.14
CA ASN A 212 -17.38 16.30 2.09
C ASN A 212 -18.71 15.52 2.24
N THR A 213 -18.99 14.56 1.36
CA THR A 213 -20.17 13.67 1.46
C THR A 213 -19.88 12.40 2.23
N LEU A 214 -18.60 12.11 2.51
CA LEU A 214 -18.18 10.94 3.24
C LEU A 214 -18.18 11.21 4.75
N PRO A 215 -18.49 10.21 5.58
CA PRO A 215 -18.37 10.33 7.03
C PRO A 215 -16.91 10.49 7.45
N HIS A 216 -16.70 11.07 8.63
CA HIS A 216 -15.36 11.11 9.21
C HIS A 216 -14.87 9.70 9.57
N GLY A 217 -13.60 9.42 9.31
CA GLY A 217 -12.97 8.13 9.63
C GLY A 217 -12.50 7.38 8.39
N VAL A 218 -12.51 6.06 8.48
CA VAL A 218 -12.11 5.17 7.37
C VAL A 218 -13.33 4.81 6.55
N VAL A 219 -13.20 4.93 5.25
CA VAL A 219 -14.18 4.47 4.27
C VAL A 219 -13.49 3.44 3.38
N ASP A 220 -14.02 2.23 3.38
CA ASP A 220 -13.55 1.16 2.52
C ASP A 220 -14.34 1.18 1.21
N PHE A 221 -13.64 1.13 0.07
CA PHE A 221 -14.27 1.09 -1.25
C PHE A 221 -14.18 -0.31 -1.84
N TYR A 222 -15.32 -0.81 -2.29
CA TYR A 222 -15.50 -2.14 -2.89
C TYR A 222 -16.11 -2.05 -4.28
N LEU A 223 -15.69 -2.98 -5.13
CA LEU A 223 -16.21 -3.13 -6.48
C LEU A 223 -16.93 -4.46 -6.62
#